data_a282425e4ace9a4d28967c169956435a
#
_entry.id   a282425e4ace9a4d28967c169956435a
#
_cell.length_a   1.000
_cell.length_b   1.000
_cell.length_c   1.000
_cell.angle_alpha   90.00
_cell.angle_beta   90.00
_cell.angle_gamma   90.00
#
_symmetry.space_group_name_H-M   'P 1'
#
loop_
_entity.id
_entity.type
_entity.pdbx_description
1 polymer ?
#
loop_
_entity_poly.entity_id
_entity_poly.type
_entity_poly.pdbx_seq_one_letter_code
_entity_poly.pdbx_strand_id
1 'polypeptide(L)'
;MEDLVAMRSVGAQSFMLRLRMNQGVITKDRLKFICDVCEEHQVSKSHFTTCQTIQLHDLTGSEIPSIMKEALDHDIVCRGGGGDFPRNVMCSPLSGVDPKEAFDVRPYAEKTGEYLLSIINKYTFLEN
;
A
#
# COMPACT_ATOMS: atom_id res chain seq x y z
N MET A 1 6.21 -14.54 11.61
CA MET A 1 5.11 -14.74 10.64
C MET A 1 3.86 -13.96 11.08
N GLU A 2 4.04 -12.81 11.74
CA GLU A 2 2.95 -12.03 12.38
C GLU A 2 2.76 -10.62 11.82
N ASP A 3 3.45 -10.26 10.74
CA ASP A 3 3.35 -8.94 10.10
C ASP A 3 2.26 -8.85 9.01
N LEU A 4 1.30 -9.74 9.04
CA LEU A 4 0.14 -9.71 8.15
C LEU A 4 -0.86 -8.69 8.67
N VAL A 5 -0.68 -7.43 8.31
CA VAL A 5 -1.70 -6.41 8.57
C VAL A 5 -2.81 -6.53 7.53
N ALA A 6 -3.45 -7.67 7.57
CA ALA A 6 -4.77 -7.84 7.04
C ALA A 6 -5.75 -7.57 8.18
N MET A 7 -6.44 -6.45 8.15
CA MET A 7 -7.44 -6.14 9.17
C MET A 7 -8.63 -7.09 8.97
N ARG A 8 -8.84 -7.97 9.95
CA ARG A 8 -10.00 -8.86 9.99
C ARG A 8 -11.25 -8.02 10.23
N SER A 9 -12.24 -8.10 9.35
CA SER A 9 -13.56 -7.57 9.65
C SER A 9 -14.24 -8.45 10.70
N VAL A 10 -14.84 -7.83 11.71
CA VAL A 10 -15.51 -8.52 12.82
C VAL A 10 -16.67 -9.36 12.25
N GLY A 11 -16.56 -10.68 12.34
CA GLY A 11 -17.62 -11.64 11.99
C GLY A 11 -17.55 -12.32 10.63
N ALA A 12 -16.60 -11.95 9.74
CA ALA A 12 -16.40 -12.63 8.47
C ALA A 12 -14.96 -13.17 8.34
N GLN A 13 -14.79 -14.27 7.58
CA GLN A 13 -13.48 -14.82 7.20
C GLN A 13 -12.84 -14.01 6.06
N SER A 14 -13.11 -12.72 5.97
CA SER A 14 -12.59 -11.85 4.92
C SER A 14 -11.57 -10.86 5.47
N PHE A 15 -10.59 -10.55 4.64
CA PHE A 15 -9.47 -9.67 4.97
C PHE A 15 -9.43 -8.49 4.01
N MET A 16 -8.78 -7.43 4.46
CA MET A 16 -8.46 -6.27 3.64
C MET A 16 -6.95 -6.17 3.49
N LEU A 17 -6.46 -6.10 2.25
CA LEU A 17 -5.06 -5.85 1.94
C LEU A 17 -4.88 -4.41 1.49
N ARG A 18 -3.86 -3.73 2.02
CA ARG A 18 -3.51 -2.37 1.62
C ARG A 18 -2.27 -2.37 0.75
N LEU A 19 -2.41 -1.85 -0.44
CA LEU A 19 -1.34 -1.62 -1.39
C LEU A 19 -0.82 -0.19 -1.22
N ARG A 20 0.45 -0.04 -0.82
CA ARG A 20 1.06 1.28 -0.65
C ARG A 20 1.47 1.84 -2.00
N MET A 21 1.05 3.06 -2.27
CA MET A 21 1.47 3.82 -3.45
C MET A 21 2.39 4.94 -2.99
N ASN A 22 3.68 4.80 -3.20
CA ASN A 22 4.63 5.84 -2.84
C ASN A 22 4.24 7.14 -3.54
N GLN A 23 4.18 8.24 -2.79
CA GLN A 23 3.79 9.58 -3.27
C GLN A 23 2.40 9.65 -3.94
N GLY A 24 1.56 8.63 -3.79
CA GLY A 24 0.29 8.52 -4.50
C GLY A 24 0.40 8.22 -6.00
N VAL A 25 1.59 7.90 -6.49
CA VAL A 25 1.82 7.63 -7.91
C VAL A 25 1.42 6.20 -8.26
N ILE A 26 0.53 6.06 -9.21
CA ILE A 26 0.13 4.79 -9.81
C ILE A 26 0.65 4.76 -11.25
N THR A 27 1.65 3.94 -11.52
CA THR A 27 2.13 3.70 -12.88
C THR A 27 1.15 2.83 -13.66
N LYS A 28 1.24 2.84 -14.98
CA LYS A 28 0.40 1.98 -15.84
C LYS A 28 0.58 0.49 -15.49
N ASP A 29 1.81 0.07 -15.20
CA ASP A 29 2.15 -1.30 -14.82
C ASP A 29 1.48 -1.69 -13.48
N ARG A 30 1.61 -0.85 -12.46
CA ARG A 30 0.96 -1.05 -11.16
C ARG A 30 -0.56 -1.10 -11.27
N LEU A 31 -1.14 -0.21 -12.07
CA LEU A 31 -2.58 -0.21 -12.29
C LEU A 31 -3.04 -1.49 -12.98
N LYS A 32 -2.30 -1.95 -14.00
CA LYS A 32 -2.59 -3.21 -14.67
C LYS A 32 -2.54 -4.38 -13.70
N PHE A 33 -1.47 -4.51 -12.92
CA PHE A 33 -1.35 -5.54 -11.88
C PHE A 33 -2.56 -5.54 -10.92
N ILE A 34 -2.97 -4.36 -10.45
CA ILE A 34 -4.12 -4.25 -9.54
C ILE A 34 -5.42 -4.73 -10.22
N CYS A 35 -5.62 -4.40 -11.48
CA CYS A 35 -6.77 -4.89 -12.24
C CYS A 35 -6.72 -6.41 -12.41
N ASP A 36 -5.57 -6.96 -12.78
CA ASP A 36 -5.38 -8.40 -12.97
C ASP A 36 -5.67 -9.16 -11.65
N VAL A 37 -5.16 -8.68 -10.52
CA VAL A 37 -5.47 -9.23 -9.18
C VAL A 37 -6.95 -9.15 -8.85
N CYS A 38 -7.60 -8.02 -9.16
CA CYS A 38 -9.03 -7.88 -8.91
C CYS A 38 -9.86 -8.87 -9.73
N GLU A 39 -9.47 -9.14 -10.96
CA GLU A 39 -10.14 -10.11 -11.82
C GLU A 39 -9.88 -11.55 -11.37
N GLU A 40 -8.62 -11.92 -11.11
CA GLU A 40 -8.22 -13.27 -10.73
C GLU A 40 -8.84 -13.71 -9.39
N HIS A 41 -8.80 -12.83 -8.40
CA HIS A 41 -9.32 -13.09 -7.05
C HIS A 41 -10.78 -12.67 -6.87
N GLN A 42 -11.47 -12.24 -7.94
CA GLN A 42 -12.86 -11.78 -7.90
C GLN A 42 -13.11 -10.76 -6.79
N VAL A 43 -12.16 -9.82 -6.63
CA VAL A 43 -12.24 -8.78 -5.60
C VAL A 43 -13.49 -7.93 -5.82
N SER A 44 -14.46 -8.07 -4.92
CA SER A 44 -15.76 -7.42 -5.05
C SER A 44 -15.68 -5.90 -4.87
N LYS A 45 -14.65 -5.43 -4.14
CA LYS A 45 -14.53 -4.03 -3.76
C LYS A 45 -13.08 -3.62 -3.60
N SER A 46 -12.70 -2.57 -4.31
CA SER A 46 -11.46 -1.83 -4.11
C SER A 46 -11.75 -0.40 -3.64
N HIS A 47 -10.85 0.17 -2.86
CA HIS A 47 -11.03 1.51 -2.30
C HIS A 47 -9.75 2.34 -2.44
N PHE A 48 -9.86 3.50 -3.09
CA PHE A 48 -8.83 4.54 -3.09
C PHE A 48 -8.95 5.37 -1.83
N THR A 49 -7.91 5.40 -1.02
CA THR A 49 -7.97 6.04 0.30
C THR A 49 -7.46 7.48 0.26
N THR A 50 -7.87 8.29 1.24
CA THR A 50 -7.36 9.65 1.44
C THR A 50 -5.86 9.69 1.72
N CYS A 51 -5.25 8.57 2.16
CA CYS A 51 -3.81 8.43 2.34
C CYS A 51 -3.07 8.00 1.07
N GLN A 52 -3.69 8.16 -0.11
CA GLN A 52 -3.10 7.80 -1.40
C GLN A 52 -2.62 6.35 -1.46
N THR A 53 -3.41 5.43 -0.92
CA THR A 53 -3.20 3.98 -1.00
C THR A 53 -4.42 3.31 -1.61
N ILE A 54 -4.27 2.05 -2.03
CA ILE A 54 -5.40 1.25 -2.51
C ILE A 54 -5.64 0.13 -1.51
N GLN A 55 -6.91 -0.15 -1.24
CA GLN A 55 -7.35 -1.28 -0.43
C GLN A 55 -8.10 -2.27 -1.31
N LEU A 56 -7.77 -3.55 -1.18
CA LEU A 56 -8.53 -4.67 -1.73
C LEU A 56 -9.29 -5.32 -0.59
N HIS A 57 -10.59 -5.48 -0.76
CA HIS A 57 -11.47 -6.03 0.27
C HIS A 57 -11.95 -7.43 -0.09
N ASP A 58 -12.48 -8.11 0.91
CA ASP A 58 -13.13 -9.41 0.81
C ASP A 58 -12.19 -10.55 0.33
N LEU A 59 -10.89 -10.40 0.62
CA LEU A 59 -9.88 -11.43 0.35
C LEU A 59 -9.93 -12.55 1.40
N THR A 60 -9.61 -13.76 0.97
CA THR A 60 -9.36 -14.89 1.89
C THR A 60 -7.93 -14.86 2.41
N GLY A 61 -7.71 -15.48 3.57
CA GLY A 61 -6.35 -15.54 4.16
C GLY A 61 -5.33 -16.29 3.29
N SER A 62 -5.78 -17.20 2.41
CA SER A 62 -4.91 -17.93 1.50
C SER A 62 -4.45 -17.12 0.29
N GLU A 63 -5.21 -16.12 -0.13
CA GLU A 63 -4.90 -15.25 -1.28
C GLU A 63 -3.85 -14.20 -0.94
N ILE A 64 -3.87 -13.69 0.30
CA ILE A 64 -3.01 -12.58 0.72
C ILE A 64 -1.52 -12.82 0.47
N PRO A 65 -0.91 -13.98 0.84
CA PRO A 65 0.51 -14.19 0.61
C PRO A 65 0.90 -14.20 -0.87
N SER A 66 0.04 -14.74 -1.75
CA SER A 66 0.27 -14.73 -3.20
C SER A 66 0.28 -13.31 -3.73
N ILE A 67 -0.79 -12.55 -3.45
CA ILE A 67 -0.93 -11.16 -3.88
C ILE A 67 0.22 -10.30 -3.36
N MET A 68 0.63 -10.48 -2.09
CA MET A 68 1.75 -9.73 -1.51
C MET A 68 3.08 -10.03 -2.20
N LYS A 69 3.31 -11.30 -2.57
CA LYS A 69 4.51 -11.70 -3.28
C LYS A 69 4.56 -11.09 -4.68
N GLU A 70 3.48 -11.21 -5.43
CA GLU A 70 3.36 -10.64 -6.78
C GLU A 70 3.45 -9.12 -6.78
N ALA A 71 2.87 -8.45 -5.77
CA ALA A 71 2.94 -7.01 -5.61
C ALA A 71 4.38 -6.49 -5.52
N LEU A 72 5.31 -7.26 -4.94
CA LEU A 72 6.72 -6.89 -4.85
C LEU A 72 7.38 -6.82 -6.24
N ASP A 73 6.97 -7.66 -7.20
CA ASP A 73 7.50 -7.65 -8.56
C ASP A 73 7.09 -6.36 -9.32
N HIS A 74 6.10 -5.64 -8.79
CA HIS A 74 5.62 -4.35 -9.29
C HIS A 74 6.01 -3.16 -8.39
N ASP A 75 6.99 -3.33 -7.50
CA ASP A 75 7.40 -2.33 -6.51
C ASP A 75 6.26 -1.83 -5.60
N ILE A 76 5.29 -2.70 -5.32
CA ILE A 76 4.18 -2.40 -4.42
C ILE A 76 4.43 -3.06 -3.06
N VAL A 77 4.56 -2.25 -2.02
CA VAL A 77 4.74 -2.72 -0.66
C VAL A 77 3.39 -2.80 0.04
N CYS A 78 3.05 -3.97 0.57
CA CYS A 78 1.83 -4.19 1.34
C CYS A 78 2.05 -4.10 2.86
N ARG A 79 3.30 -4.11 3.30
CA ARG A 79 3.69 -4.08 4.71
C ARG A 79 3.49 -2.70 5.34
N GLY A 80 3.23 -2.65 6.66
CA GLY A 80 3.08 -1.40 7.41
C GLY A 80 1.78 -0.65 7.09
N GLY A 81 0.75 -1.34 6.60
CA GLY A 81 -0.53 -0.74 6.22
C GLY A 81 -1.53 -0.56 7.36
N GLY A 82 -1.28 -1.12 8.54
CA GLY A 82 -2.18 -1.07 9.70
C GLY A 82 -1.44 -0.70 10.99
N GLY A 83 -2.22 -0.59 12.07
CA GLY A 83 -1.68 -0.21 13.37
C GLY A 83 -1.18 1.23 13.43
N ASP A 84 -0.34 1.54 14.40
CA ASP A 84 0.20 2.88 14.68
C ASP A 84 1.50 3.19 13.91
N PHE A 85 1.70 2.56 12.76
CA PHE A 85 2.85 2.80 11.90
C PHE A 85 2.62 3.95 10.91
N PRO A 86 3.68 4.65 10.48
CA PRO A 86 3.62 5.57 9.35
C PRO A 86 3.21 4.81 8.09
N ARG A 87 1.98 5.02 7.63
CA ARG A 87 1.35 4.19 6.58
C ARG A 87 1.82 4.54 5.19
N ASN A 88 1.92 5.82 4.91
CA ASN A 88 2.32 6.34 3.60
C ASN A 88 2.80 7.78 3.73
N VAL A 89 3.67 8.20 2.84
CA VAL A 89 4.07 9.60 2.70
C VAL A 89 3.34 10.16 1.48
N MET A 90 2.51 11.15 1.71
CA MET A 90 1.64 11.75 0.69
C MET A 90 2.30 12.98 0.09
N CYS A 91 2.00 13.23 -1.17
CA CYS A 91 2.30 14.47 -1.86
C CYS A 91 1.01 15.10 -2.38
N SER A 92 1.11 16.34 -2.84
CA SER A 92 0.04 16.92 -3.65
C SER A 92 -0.20 16.05 -4.90
N PRO A 93 -1.46 15.81 -5.30
CA PRO A 93 -1.75 15.12 -6.55
C PRO A 93 -1.17 15.82 -7.79
N LEU A 94 -0.82 17.10 -7.65
CA LEU A 94 -0.22 17.90 -8.72
C LEU A 94 1.31 17.93 -8.67
N SER A 95 1.94 17.27 -7.71
CA SER A 95 3.41 17.22 -7.60
C SER A 95 4.05 16.67 -8.85
N GLY A 96 5.03 17.40 -9.37
CA GLY A 96 5.78 17.11 -10.59
C GLY A 96 5.01 17.40 -11.89
N VAL A 97 3.80 17.97 -11.83
CA VAL A 97 3.01 18.35 -13.02
C VAL A 97 2.48 19.79 -12.97
N ASP A 98 2.46 20.42 -11.80
CA ASP A 98 2.06 21.82 -11.66
C ASP A 98 3.18 22.74 -12.16
N PRO A 99 2.94 23.57 -13.20
CA PRO A 99 3.95 24.49 -13.72
C PRO A 99 4.34 25.61 -12.73
N LYS A 100 3.61 25.76 -11.62
CA LYS A 100 3.88 26.72 -10.56
C LYS A 100 4.58 26.08 -9.35
N GLU A 101 4.85 24.78 -9.38
CA GLU A 101 5.57 24.10 -8.32
C GLU A 101 7.01 24.62 -8.25
N ALA A 102 7.47 24.99 -7.05
CA ALA A 102 8.82 25.52 -6.87
C ALA A 102 9.90 24.45 -7.14
N PHE A 103 9.61 23.20 -6.83
CA PHE A 103 10.43 22.01 -7.12
C PHE A 103 9.60 20.75 -6.92
N ASP A 104 10.00 19.66 -7.59
CA ASP A 104 9.34 18.37 -7.46
C ASP A 104 9.64 17.74 -6.07
N VAL A 105 8.60 17.57 -5.25
CA VAL A 105 8.71 17.01 -3.90
C VAL A 105 8.67 15.48 -3.87
N ARG A 106 8.32 14.82 -4.98
CA ARG A 106 8.17 13.34 -5.02
C ARG A 106 9.42 12.58 -4.59
N PRO A 107 10.65 12.94 -5.01
CA PRO A 107 11.86 12.25 -4.56
C PRO A 107 12.10 12.35 -3.05
N TYR A 108 11.67 13.44 -2.42
CA TYR A 108 11.78 13.60 -0.96
C TYR A 108 10.77 12.75 -0.22
N ALA A 109 9.53 12.68 -0.71
CA ALA A 109 8.50 11.83 -0.13
C ALA A 109 8.87 10.34 -0.26
N GLU A 110 9.47 9.92 -1.38
CA GLU A 110 9.98 8.57 -1.58
C GLU A 110 11.03 8.20 -0.54
N LYS A 111 12.10 9.00 -0.42
CA LYS A 111 13.16 8.80 0.57
C LYS A 111 12.64 8.81 2.00
N THR A 112 11.67 9.66 2.30
CA THR A 112 11.03 9.70 3.61
C THR A 112 10.26 8.41 3.87
N GLY A 113 9.53 7.90 2.89
CA GLY A 113 8.82 6.62 2.97
C GLY A 113 9.77 5.43 3.20
N GLU A 114 10.88 5.38 2.46
CA GLU A 114 11.92 4.36 2.64
C GLU A 114 12.54 4.42 4.04
N TYR A 115 12.85 5.62 4.51
CA TYR A 115 13.39 5.83 5.85
C TYR A 115 12.42 5.34 6.94
N LEU A 116 11.15 5.68 6.84
CA LEU A 116 10.12 5.22 7.78
C LEU A 116 9.96 3.70 7.76
N LEU A 117 9.99 3.07 6.59
CA LEU A 117 9.99 1.61 6.47
C LEU A 117 11.23 0.98 7.11
N SER A 118 12.40 1.61 6.99
CA SER A 118 13.63 1.13 7.62
C SER A 118 13.56 1.17 9.15
N ILE A 119 12.84 2.14 9.71
CA ILE A 119 12.60 2.23 11.16
C ILE A 119 11.71 1.08 11.62
N ILE A 120 10.61 0.80 10.91
CA ILE A 120 9.72 -0.33 11.22
C ILE A 120 10.50 -1.63 11.29
N ASN A 121 11.41 -1.86 10.34
CA ASN A 121 12.23 -3.06 10.31
C ASN A 121 13.28 -3.14 11.44
N LYS A 122 13.66 -2.00 12.01
CA LYS A 122 14.72 -1.92 13.03
C LYS A 122 14.19 -2.03 14.46
N TYR A 123 12.97 -1.63 14.70
CA TYR A 123 12.39 -1.53 16.04
C TYR A 123 11.18 -2.44 16.20
N THR A 124 11.43 -3.70 16.58
CA THR A 124 10.40 -4.72 16.82
C THR A 124 9.52 -4.43 18.04
N PHE A 125 9.91 -3.51 18.93
CA PHE A 125 9.09 -3.14 20.09
C PHE A 125 7.81 -2.35 19.71
N LEU A 126 7.66 -1.95 18.48
CA LEU A 126 6.44 -1.34 17.96
C LEU A 126 5.38 -2.39 17.54
N GLU A 127 5.69 -3.66 17.76
CA GLU A 127 4.81 -4.80 17.40
C GLU A 127 3.87 -5.24 18.54
N ASN A 128 3.88 -4.55 19.69
CA ASN A 128 3.02 -4.87 20.85
C ASN A 128 1.88 -3.87 21.02
#